data_8e1ff4537370e3a05861b6f451c0c924
#
_entry.id   8e1ff4537370e3a05861b6f451c0c924
#
_cell.length_a   1.000
_cell.length_b   1.000
_cell.length_c   1.000
_cell.angle_alpha   90.00
_cell.angle_beta   90.00
_cell.angle_gamma   90.00
#
_symmetry.space_group_name_H-M   'P 1'
#
loop_
_entity.id
_entity.type
_entity.pdbx_description
1 polymer ?
#
loop_
_entity_poly.entity_id
_entity_poly.type
_entity_poly.pdbx_seq_one_letter_code
_entity_poly.pdbx_strand_id
1 'polypeptide(L)'
;HTRYWRAWSSDVCSSDLAYLPRGEYIRLMGDLMVVALQTGLTNVATFMVGPERWDTPYQFEGLFDKPRSHHQMSHNQTQMIDDLLKVDLFHMEQYAYLVQKMDRIKESDGTSLLDNTLFTYGSGLGDGSTHQYNDLPIIMAGGGGRVKSGLHVNMPEGTPLANLWLTQARLMGLGIERFADSTGMIDPLMS
;
A
#
# COMPACT_ATOMS: atom_id res chain seq x y z
N HIS A 1 -33.32 10.56 17.52
CA HIS A 1 -32.12 9.73 17.43
C HIS A 1 -31.42 9.76 16.05
N THR A 2 -32.11 10.07 14.98
CA THR A 2 -31.57 10.11 13.60
C THR A 2 -30.81 11.41 13.28
N ARG A 3 -30.96 12.48 14.04
CA ARG A 3 -30.23 13.75 13.82
C ARG A 3 -28.77 13.71 14.32
N TYR A 4 -28.47 12.92 15.33
CA TYR A 4 -27.11 12.83 15.91
C TYR A 4 -26.11 12.10 14.98
N TRP A 5 -26.57 11.09 14.26
CA TRP A 5 -25.70 10.34 13.32
C TRP A 5 -25.34 11.12 12.05
N ARG A 6 -26.22 11.99 11.57
CA ARG A 6 -25.92 12.85 10.41
C ARG A 6 -24.97 14.00 10.73
N ALA A 7 -25.03 14.56 11.94
CA ALA A 7 -24.09 15.60 12.34
C ALA A 7 -22.68 15.02 12.56
N TRP A 8 -22.57 13.82 13.12
CA TRP A 8 -21.28 13.18 13.39
C TRP A 8 -20.55 12.73 12.13
N SER A 9 -21.27 12.31 11.09
CA SER A 9 -20.70 11.90 9.82
C SER A 9 -20.31 13.06 8.91
N SER A 10 -20.92 14.25 9.08
CA SER A 10 -20.63 15.41 8.24
C SER A 10 -19.48 16.27 8.76
N ASP A 11 -19.27 16.32 10.07
CA ASP A 11 -18.33 17.27 10.68
C ASP A 11 -16.95 16.68 10.99
N VAL A 12 -16.85 15.36 11.13
CA VAL A 12 -15.56 14.67 11.43
C VAL A 12 -14.89 14.08 10.18
N CYS A 13 -15.66 13.72 9.15
CA CYS A 13 -15.11 13.16 7.92
C CYS A 13 -14.79 14.19 6.83
N SER A 14 -15.23 15.45 6.98
CA SER A 14 -15.15 16.40 5.88
C SER A 14 -14.15 17.53 6.06
N SER A 15 -13.61 17.78 7.27
CA SER A 15 -12.94 19.06 7.44
C SER A 15 -11.43 19.01 7.20
N ASP A 16 -10.66 18.42 8.08
CA ASP A 16 -9.25 18.78 8.09
C ASP A 16 -8.31 17.77 7.39
N LEU A 17 -8.64 16.47 7.43
CA LEU A 17 -7.82 15.45 6.77
C LEU A 17 -7.92 15.50 5.23
N ALA A 18 -9.05 15.95 4.70
CA ALA A 18 -9.22 16.15 3.26
C ALA A 18 -8.40 17.32 2.69
N TYR A 19 -7.94 18.22 3.56
CA TYR A 19 -7.13 19.39 3.18
C TYR A 19 -5.64 19.21 3.47
N LEU A 20 -5.23 18.12 4.13
CA LEU A 20 -3.81 17.84 4.29
C LEU A 20 -3.16 17.59 2.91
N PRO A 21 -1.95 18.11 2.69
CA PRO A 21 -1.12 17.70 1.58
C PRO A 21 -1.03 16.18 1.52
N ARG A 22 -0.98 15.64 0.31
CA ARG A 22 -1.11 14.19 0.09
C ARG A 22 -0.07 13.37 0.86
N GLY A 23 1.18 13.82 0.87
CA GLY A 23 2.26 13.14 1.59
C GLY A 23 2.07 13.20 3.10
N GLU A 24 1.63 14.33 3.64
CA GLU A 24 1.34 14.48 5.07
C GLU A 24 0.21 13.52 5.50
N TYR A 25 -0.86 13.44 4.71
CA TYR A 25 -1.97 12.52 4.96
C TYR A 25 -1.48 11.06 4.97
N ILE A 26 -0.73 10.65 3.95
CA ILE A 26 -0.24 9.27 3.84
C ILE A 26 0.69 8.93 5.02
N ARG A 27 1.59 9.85 5.38
CA ARG A 27 2.50 9.65 6.52
C ARG A 27 1.75 9.57 7.84
N LEU A 28 0.80 10.46 8.08
CA LEU A 28 -0.01 10.44 9.29
C LEU A 28 -0.77 9.11 9.45
N MET A 29 -1.47 8.68 8.41
CA MET A 29 -2.22 7.42 8.44
C MET A 29 -1.29 6.20 8.54
N GLY A 30 -0.17 6.22 7.84
CA GLY A 30 0.86 5.20 7.93
C GLY A 30 1.51 5.14 9.32
N ASP A 31 1.75 6.29 9.94
CA ASP A 31 2.29 6.38 11.29
C ASP A 31 1.34 5.77 12.34
N LEU A 32 0.04 6.03 12.21
CA LEU A 32 -0.98 5.39 13.05
C LEU A 32 -0.99 3.86 12.87
N MET A 33 -0.87 3.40 11.62
CA MET A 33 -0.77 1.97 11.33
C MET A 33 0.49 1.36 11.97
N VAL A 34 1.64 2.01 11.85
CA VAL A 34 2.90 1.55 12.46
C VAL A 34 2.78 1.48 13.99
N VAL A 35 2.17 2.48 14.63
CA VAL A 35 1.94 2.48 16.09
C VAL A 35 1.01 1.34 16.49
N ALA A 36 -0.04 1.07 15.73
CA ALA A 36 -0.97 -0.03 16.02
C ALA A 36 -0.27 -1.40 15.95
N LEU A 37 0.63 -1.61 14.98
CA LEU A 37 1.45 -2.82 14.89
C LEU A 37 2.47 -2.90 16.03
N GLN A 38 3.20 -1.82 16.30
CA GLN A 38 4.22 -1.74 17.35
C GLN A 38 3.66 -2.04 18.74
N THR A 39 2.45 -1.58 19.02
CA THR A 39 1.79 -1.78 20.33
C THR A 39 1.05 -3.10 20.45
N GLY A 40 1.02 -3.91 19.38
CA GLY A 40 0.26 -5.16 19.34
C GLY A 40 -1.26 -4.96 19.37
N LEU A 41 -1.74 -3.77 19.03
CA LEU A 41 -3.18 -3.50 18.92
C LEU A 41 -3.80 -4.31 17.78
N THR A 42 -3.05 -4.56 16.72
CA THR A 42 -3.41 -5.44 15.61
C THR A 42 -2.18 -6.14 15.05
N ASN A 43 -2.38 -7.32 14.46
CA ASN A 43 -1.35 -8.05 13.70
C ASN A 43 -1.50 -7.85 12.18
N VAL A 44 -2.59 -7.25 11.73
CA VAL A 44 -2.86 -7.00 10.30
C VAL A 44 -3.43 -5.60 10.17
N ALA A 45 -2.87 -4.83 9.25
CA ALA A 45 -3.36 -3.51 8.91
C ALA A 45 -3.38 -3.33 7.39
N THR A 46 -4.38 -2.63 6.90
CA THR A 46 -4.48 -2.23 5.49
C THR A 46 -4.75 -0.74 5.40
N PHE A 47 -4.14 -0.10 4.43
CA PHE A 47 -4.34 1.31 4.15
C PHE A 47 -4.55 1.53 2.65
N MET A 48 -5.73 1.98 2.27
CA MET A 48 -6.03 2.39 0.91
C MET A 48 -5.47 3.79 0.68
N VAL A 49 -4.32 3.89 0.02
CA VAL A 49 -3.65 5.16 -0.27
C VAL A 49 -4.50 6.01 -1.22
N GLY A 50 -5.07 5.41 -2.26
CA GLY A 50 -6.00 6.07 -3.18
C GLY A 50 -7.02 5.06 -3.68
N PRO A 51 -8.34 5.33 -3.56
CA PRO A 51 -9.35 4.47 -4.16
C PRO A 51 -9.29 4.55 -5.68
N GLU A 52 -9.47 3.43 -6.34
CA GLU A 52 -9.61 3.35 -7.79
C GLU A 52 -10.83 4.15 -8.25
N ARG A 53 -10.79 4.71 -9.46
CA ARG A 53 -11.87 5.51 -10.05
C ARG A 53 -12.24 6.77 -9.24
N TRP A 54 -11.34 7.25 -8.40
CA TRP A 54 -11.57 8.45 -7.62
C TRP A 54 -11.01 9.68 -8.34
N ASP A 55 -11.89 10.57 -8.74
CA ASP A 55 -11.54 11.75 -9.54
C ASP A 55 -11.11 12.97 -8.72
N THR A 56 -11.12 12.85 -7.39
CA THR A 56 -10.75 13.97 -6.52
C THR A 56 -9.30 14.40 -6.79
N PRO A 57 -9.07 15.68 -7.13
CA PRO A 57 -7.72 16.21 -7.22
C PRO A 57 -7.05 16.21 -5.85
N TYR A 58 -5.82 15.71 -5.79
CA TYR A 58 -4.99 15.76 -4.60
C TYR A 58 -3.94 16.85 -4.70
N GLN A 59 -3.59 17.42 -3.56
CA GLN A 59 -2.39 18.24 -3.45
C GLN A 59 -1.18 17.33 -3.31
N PHE A 60 -0.42 17.19 -4.37
CA PHE A 60 0.89 16.52 -4.38
C PHE A 60 1.95 17.60 -4.16
N GLU A 61 2.29 17.82 -2.91
CA GLU A 61 3.22 18.87 -2.50
C GLU A 61 4.61 18.72 -3.15
N GLY A 62 5.09 19.78 -3.72
CA GLY A 62 6.38 19.81 -4.42
C GLY A 62 6.36 19.32 -5.86
N LEU A 63 5.25 18.73 -6.34
CA LEU A 63 5.16 18.23 -7.71
C LEU A 63 4.39 19.17 -8.65
N PHE A 64 3.30 19.76 -8.18
CA PHE A 64 2.40 20.58 -9.01
C PHE A 64 1.94 21.81 -8.24
N ASP A 65 1.74 22.92 -8.97
CA ASP A 65 1.23 24.18 -8.40
C ASP A 65 -0.24 24.09 -7.95
N LYS A 66 -0.98 23.12 -8.48
CA LYS A 66 -2.41 22.93 -8.21
C LYS A 66 -2.71 21.44 -7.99
N PRO A 67 -3.78 21.14 -7.23
CA PRO A 67 -4.26 19.76 -7.10
C PRO A 67 -4.49 19.09 -8.46
N ARG A 68 -4.14 17.83 -8.56
CA ARG A 68 -4.27 17.00 -9.77
C ARG A 68 -5.05 15.73 -9.47
N SER A 69 -5.86 15.29 -10.43
CA SER A 69 -6.50 13.98 -10.38
C SER A 69 -5.59 12.92 -10.99
N HIS A 70 -5.12 11.98 -10.16
CA HIS A 70 -4.33 10.84 -10.63
C HIS A 70 -5.13 9.99 -11.62
N HIS A 71 -6.43 9.79 -11.35
CA HIS A 71 -7.35 9.09 -12.25
C HIS A 71 -7.40 9.73 -13.66
N GLN A 72 -7.59 11.04 -13.74
CA GLN A 72 -7.59 11.74 -15.03
C GLN A 72 -6.25 11.64 -15.75
N MET A 73 -5.13 11.71 -15.01
CA MET A 73 -3.79 11.53 -15.60
C MET A 73 -3.63 10.11 -16.15
N SER A 74 -4.10 9.08 -15.44
CA SER A 74 -4.00 7.68 -15.88
C SER A 74 -4.77 7.38 -17.16
N HIS A 75 -5.85 8.11 -17.45
CA HIS A 75 -6.56 8.02 -18.73
C HIS A 75 -5.92 8.83 -19.87
N ASN A 76 -4.93 9.66 -19.57
CA ASN A 76 -4.21 10.49 -20.54
C ASN A 76 -2.71 10.18 -20.55
N GLN A 77 -2.34 8.92 -20.38
CA GLN A 77 -0.95 8.46 -20.19
C GLN A 77 0.01 9.00 -21.24
N THR A 78 -0.37 8.94 -22.54
CA THR A 78 0.49 9.38 -23.64
C THR A 78 0.94 10.83 -23.51
N GLN A 79 0.05 11.72 -22.99
CA GLN A 79 0.33 13.15 -22.83
C GLN A 79 0.87 13.49 -21.44
N MET A 80 0.68 12.61 -20.44
CA MET A 80 0.92 12.90 -19.04
C MET A 80 1.89 11.91 -18.38
N ILE A 81 2.66 11.18 -19.19
CA ILE A 81 3.59 10.14 -18.68
C ILE A 81 4.59 10.72 -17.67
N ASP A 82 5.16 11.89 -17.95
CA ASP A 82 6.13 12.53 -17.05
C ASP A 82 5.49 12.97 -15.73
N ASP A 83 4.23 13.37 -15.75
CA ASP A 83 3.49 13.74 -14.54
C ASP A 83 3.09 12.50 -13.74
N LEU A 84 2.70 11.41 -14.41
CA LEU A 84 2.46 10.11 -13.77
C LEU A 84 3.71 9.56 -13.09
N LEU A 85 4.86 9.59 -13.77
CA LEU A 85 6.13 9.16 -13.18
C LEU A 85 6.49 9.96 -11.91
N LYS A 86 6.20 11.27 -11.86
CA LYS A 86 6.40 12.07 -10.63
C LYS A 86 5.48 11.60 -9.51
N VAL A 87 4.21 11.30 -9.82
CA VAL A 87 3.24 10.82 -8.82
C VAL A 87 3.61 9.42 -8.32
N ASP A 88 4.07 8.54 -9.21
CA ASP A 88 4.53 7.20 -8.82
C ASP A 88 5.76 7.29 -7.92
N LEU A 89 6.75 8.12 -8.27
CA LEU A 89 7.92 8.37 -7.42
C LEU A 89 7.51 8.94 -6.05
N PHE A 90 6.60 9.90 -6.03
CA PHE A 90 6.05 10.45 -4.79
C PHE A 90 5.44 9.39 -3.88
N HIS A 91 4.65 8.46 -4.44
CA HIS A 91 4.09 7.35 -3.66
C HIS A 91 5.17 6.38 -3.18
N MET A 92 6.19 6.10 -4.00
CA MET A 92 7.33 5.28 -3.59
C MET A 92 8.13 5.91 -2.44
N GLU A 93 8.27 7.23 -2.42
CA GLU A 93 8.88 7.95 -1.30
C GLU A 93 8.09 7.80 0.01
N GLN A 94 6.74 7.80 -0.06
CA GLN A 94 5.91 7.58 1.12
C GLN A 94 6.03 6.12 1.60
N TYR A 95 6.06 5.15 0.69
CA TYR A 95 6.32 3.75 1.03
C TYR A 95 7.70 3.59 1.70
N ALA A 96 8.75 4.16 1.10
CA ALA A 96 10.10 4.14 1.64
C ALA A 96 10.19 4.79 3.03
N TYR A 97 9.45 5.88 3.27
CA TYR A 97 9.35 6.51 4.59
C TYR A 97 8.85 5.52 5.64
N LEU A 98 7.79 4.77 5.35
CA LEU A 98 7.21 3.79 6.29
C LEU A 98 8.14 2.58 6.50
N VAL A 99 8.78 2.09 5.45
CA VAL A 99 9.80 1.03 5.53
C VAL A 99 10.93 1.47 6.47
N GLN A 100 11.51 2.66 6.25
CA GLN A 100 12.58 3.18 7.10
C GLN A 100 12.13 3.41 8.55
N LYS A 101 10.89 3.84 8.75
CA LYS A 101 10.34 4.03 10.09
C LYS A 101 10.25 2.72 10.85
N MET A 102 9.70 1.67 10.24
CA MET A 102 9.59 0.34 10.84
C MET A 102 10.98 -0.29 11.10
N ASP A 103 11.94 -0.07 10.20
CA ASP A 103 13.32 -0.57 10.38
C ASP A 103 14.04 0.05 11.59
N ARG A 104 13.77 1.31 11.89
CA ARG A 104 14.35 2.02 13.05
C ARG A 104 13.73 1.63 14.39
N ILE A 105 12.51 1.12 14.40
CA ILE A 105 11.83 0.67 15.62
C ILE A 105 12.41 -0.68 16.02
N LYS A 106 13.03 -0.75 17.21
CA LYS A 106 13.60 -2.00 17.75
C LYS A 106 12.62 -2.65 18.71
N GLU A 107 12.47 -3.96 18.55
CA GLU A 107 11.70 -4.81 19.43
C GLU A 107 12.57 -5.36 20.58
N SER A 108 11.97 -6.00 21.55
CA SER A 108 12.65 -6.48 22.77
C SER A 108 13.75 -7.52 22.50
N ASP A 109 13.67 -8.23 21.38
CA ASP A 109 14.66 -9.22 20.94
C ASP A 109 15.80 -8.61 20.10
N GLY A 110 15.77 -7.29 19.85
CA GLY A 110 16.76 -6.55 19.09
C GLY A 110 16.51 -6.51 17.57
N THR A 111 15.52 -7.25 17.07
CA THR A 111 15.10 -7.17 15.67
C THR A 111 14.37 -5.85 15.41
N SER A 112 14.16 -5.49 14.15
CA SER A 112 13.32 -4.35 13.82
C SER A 112 11.84 -4.76 13.70
N LEU A 113 10.94 -3.79 13.86
CA LEU A 113 9.52 -4.02 13.56
C LEU A 113 9.34 -4.47 12.09
N LEU A 114 10.19 -3.99 11.18
CA LEU A 114 10.19 -4.40 9.79
C LEU A 114 10.59 -5.87 9.62
N ASP A 115 11.57 -6.37 10.38
CA ASP A 115 11.95 -7.79 10.34
C ASP A 115 10.78 -8.71 10.70
N ASN A 116 9.87 -8.25 11.56
CA ASN A 116 8.71 -8.99 12.02
C ASN A 116 7.41 -8.65 11.25
N THR A 117 7.50 -7.83 10.21
CA THR A 117 6.37 -7.40 9.39
C THR A 117 6.59 -7.81 7.93
N LEU A 118 5.55 -8.27 7.25
CA LEU A 118 5.49 -8.34 5.78
C LEU A 118 4.75 -7.10 5.30
N PHE A 119 5.48 -6.11 4.79
CA PHE A 119 4.93 -4.84 4.35
C PHE A 119 4.82 -4.79 2.84
N THR A 120 3.60 -4.86 2.34
CA THR A 120 3.30 -4.94 0.91
C THR A 120 2.63 -3.65 0.42
N TYR A 121 3.08 -3.15 -0.72
CA TYR A 121 2.47 -2.06 -1.46
C TYR A 121 2.20 -2.53 -2.89
N GLY A 122 1.08 -2.10 -3.47
CA GLY A 122 0.76 -2.43 -4.85
C GLY A 122 -0.48 -1.71 -5.35
N SER A 123 -0.76 -1.92 -6.61
CA SER A 123 -1.97 -1.43 -7.28
C SER A 123 -2.92 -2.59 -7.60
N GLY A 124 -4.21 -2.29 -7.63
CA GLY A 124 -5.24 -3.20 -8.15
C GLY A 124 -5.38 -3.18 -9.66
N LEU A 125 -4.69 -2.26 -10.34
CA LEU A 125 -4.65 -2.14 -11.80
C LEU A 125 -3.20 -2.16 -12.28
N GLY A 126 -2.92 -2.93 -13.34
CA GLY A 126 -1.65 -2.90 -14.07
C GLY A 126 -1.61 -1.75 -15.07
N ASP A 127 -2.75 -1.45 -15.70
CA ASP A 127 -2.93 -0.30 -16.58
C ASP A 127 -4.19 0.47 -16.20
N GLY A 128 -3.99 1.71 -15.75
CA GLY A 128 -5.07 2.60 -15.35
C GLY A 128 -5.91 3.12 -16.51
N SER A 129 -5.40 3.16 -17.75
CA SER A 129 -6.15 3.64 -18.92
C SER A 129 -7.22 2.64 -19.37
N THR A 130 -6.85 1.37 -19.41
CA THR A 130 -7.72 0.27 -19.87
C THR A 130 -8.36 -0.50 -18.72
N HIS A 131 -8.01 -0.17 -17.47
CA HIS A 131 -8.45 -0.84 -16.25
C HIS A 131 -8.10 -2.34 -16.24
N GLN A 132 -6.89 -2.69 -16.67
CA GLN A 132 -6.44 -4.08 -16.67
C GLN A 132 -6.04 -4.53 -15.26
N TYR A 133 -6.40 -5.77 -14.91
CA TYR A 133 -6.13 -6.40 -13.62
C TYR A 133 -4.97 -7.42 -13.68
N ASN A 134 -4.25 -7.48 -14.79
CA ASN A 134 -3.04 -8.29 -14.98
C ASN A 134 -1.79 -7.42 -14.80
N ASP A 135 -0.65 -8.08 -14.66
CA ASP A 135 0.68 -7.45 -14.50
C ASP A 135 0.71 -6.42 -13.34
N LEU A 136 0.11 -6.78 -12.22
CA LEU A 136 0.01 -5.89 -11.07
C LEU A 136 1.40 -5.59 -10.48
N PRO A 137 1.78 -4.30 -10.34
CA PRO A 137 3.02 -3.93 -9.68
C PRO A 137 2.89 -4.12 -8.17
N ILE A 138 3.71 -5.03 -7.61
CA ILE A 138 3.73 -5.31 -6.18
C ILE A 138 5.15 -5.17 -5.64
N ILE A 139 5.30 -4.47 -4.53
CA ILE A 139 6.55 -4.35 -3.79
C ILE A 139 6.33 -4.90 -2.38
N MET A 140 7.28 -5.69 -1.90
CA MET A 140 7.23 -6.22 -0.53
C MET A 140 8.56 -5.96 0.17
N ALA A 141 8.49 -5.54 1.43
CA ALA A 141 9.65 -5.36 2.32
C ALA A 141 9.42 -6.08 3.64
N GLY A 142 10.50 -6.36 4.36
CA GLY A 142 10.46 -6.98 5.68
C GLY A 142 10.57 -8.51 5.64
N GLY A 143 10.07 -9.15 6.69
CA GLY A 143 10.07 -10.62 6.80
C GLY A 143 11.29 -11.24 7.45
N GLY A 144 12.32 -10.47 7.81
CA GLY A 144 13.42 -10.92 8.69
C GLY A 144 14.13 -12.19 8.25
N GLY A 145 14.52 -12.32 6.99
CA GLY A 145 15.20 -13.51 6.47
C GLY A 145 14.28 -14.68 6.08
N ARG A 146 12.98 -14.59 6.37
CA ARG A 146 11.97 -15.57 5.88
C ARG A 146 11.63 -15.34 4.41
N VAL A 147 11.95 -14.16 3.90
CA VAL A 147 11.70 -13.73 2.53
C VAL A 147 13.04 -13.39 1.88
N LYS A 148 13.26 -13.88 0.68
CA LYS A 148 14.39 -13.43 -0.13
C LYS A 148 14.19 -11.99 -0.53
N SER A 149 15.15 -11.14 -0.25
CA SER A 149 15.16 -9.73 -0.62
C SER A 149 16.04 -9.48 -1.85
N GLY A 150 15.88 -8.30 -2.45
CA GLY A 150 16.67 -7.89 -3.62
C GLY A 150 16.31 -8.63 -4.92
N LEU A 151 15.11 -9.18 -4.99
CA LEU A 151 14.60 -9.90 -6.15
C LEU A 151 13.61 -9.04 -6.93
N HIS A 152 13.63 -9.21 -8.25
CA HIS A 152 12.52 -8.87 -9.13
C HIS A 152 12.01 -10.18 -9.75
N VAL A 153 10.76 -10.50 -9.55
CA VAL A 153 10.14 -11.75 -10.01
C VAL A 153 8.98 -11.44 -10.94
N ASN A 154 9.11 -11.87 -12.19
CA ASN A 154 7.97 -11.90 -13.11
C ASN A 154 7.26 -13.24 -12.94
N MET A 155 6.01 -13.19 -12.54
CA MET A 155 5.19 -14.40 -12.40
C MET A 155 4.66 -14.85 -13.77
N PRO A 156 4.48 -16.15 -13.99
CA PRO A 156 3.81 -16.65 -15.20
C PRO A 156 2.43 -16.02 -15.37
N GLU A 157 2.03 -15.79 -16.62
CA GLU A 157 0.69 -15.30 -16.96
C GLU A 157 -0.39 -16.17 -16.31
N GLY A 158 -1.44 -15.51 -15.78
CA GLY A 158 -2.54 -16.19 -15.09
C GLY A 158 -2.24 -16.61 -13.66
N THR A 159 -1.07 -16.29 -13.09
CA THR A 159 -0.80 -16.53 -11.67
C THR A 159 -1.71 -15.67 -10.80
N PRO A 160 -2.59 -16.26 -9.96
CA PRO A 160 -3.48 -15.48 -9.11
C PRO A 160 -2.71 -14.64 -8.06
N LEU A 161 -3.11 -13.40 -7.84
CA LEU A 161 -2.58 -12.58 -6.74
C LEU A 161 -2.79 -13.25 -5.37
N ALA A 162 -3.82 -14.07 -5.24
CA ALA A 162 -4.09 -14.87 -4.04
C ALA A 162 -2.93 -15.79 -3.66
N ASN A 163 -2.05 -16.16 -4.60
CA ASN A 163 -0.82 -16.91 -4.30
C ASN A 163 0.14 -16.10 -3.42
N LEU A 164 0.22 -14.79 -3.63
CA LEU A 164 1.01 -13.91 -2.76
C LEU A 164 0.43 -13.85 -1.35
N TRP A 165 -0.88 -13.69 -1.22
CA TRP A 165 -1.53 -13.64 0.08
C TRP A 165 -1.44 -14.96 0.84
N LEU A 166 -1.58 -16.11 0.14
CA LEU A 166 -1.32 -17.42 0.71
C LEU A 166 0.14 -17.53 1.20
N THR A 167 1.10 -17.12 0.38
CA THR A 167 2.52 -17.13 0.73
C THR A 167 2.80 -16.30 1.99
N GLN A 168 2.30 -15.08 2.06
CA GLN A 168 2.46 -14.21 3.23
C GLN A 168 1.82 -14.83 4.48
N ALA A 169 0.61 -15.35 4.38
CA ALA A 169 -0.07 -16.00 5.48
C ALA A 169 0.74 -17.19 6.03
N ARG A 170 1.30 -18.01 5.15
CA ARG A 170 2.18 -19.14 5.53
C ARG A 170 3.49 -18.67 6.18
N LEU A 171 4.13 -17.63 5.64
CA LEU A 171 5.33 -17.01 6.21
C LEU A 171 5.08 -16.41 7.60
N MET A 172 3.86 -15.97 7.88
CA MET A 172 3.41 -15.49 9.19
C MET A 172 2.95 -16.63 10.13
N GLY A 173 3.13 -17.90 9.74
CA GLY A 173 2.84 -19.06 10.57
C GLY A 173 1.42 -19.58 10.52
N LEU A 174 0.58 -19.09 9.62
CA LEU A 174 -0.79 -19.61 9.46
C LEU A 174 -0.76 -20.93 8.69
N GLY A 175 -1.37 -21.97 9.25
CA GLY A 175 -1.43 -23.32 8.68
C GLY A 175 -2.50 -23.51 7.59
N ILE A 176 -2.81 -22.48 6.80
CA ILE A 176 -3.80 -22.55 5.74
C ILE A 176 -3.19 -23.17 4.47
N GLU A 177 -3.96 -24.00 3.77
CA GLU A 177 -3.52 -24.65 2.53
C GLU A 177 -3.94 -23.85 1.28
N ARG A 178 -4.97 -23.04 1.39
CA ARG A 178 -5.54 -22.26 0.29
C ARG A 178 -6.08 -20.93 0.77
N PHE A 179 -6.01 -19.91 -0.11
CA PHE A 179 -6.65 -18.61 0.06
C PHE A 179 -7.33 -18.20 -1.25
N ALA A 180 -8.64 -17.92 -1.21
CA ALA A 180 -9.44 -17.55 -2.38
C ALA A 180 -9.20 -18.50 -3.58
N ASP A 181 -8.80 -17.95 -4.72
CA ASP A 181 -8.48 -18.66 -5.96
C ASP A 181 -7.00 -19.09 -6.07
N SER A 182 -6.24 -19.06 -4.97
CA SER A 182 -4.84 -19.47 -4.99
C SER A 182 -4.65 -20.88 -5.52
N THR A 183 -3.61 -21.06 -6.33
CA THR A 183 -3.21 -22.34 -6.93
C THR A 183 -1.92 -22.90 -6.32
N GLY A 184 -1.25 -22.12 -5.48
CA GLY A 184 0.00 -22.47 -4.81
C GLY A 184 0.65 -21.26 -4.16
N MET A 185 1.88 -21.43 -3.67
CA MET A 185 2.68 -20.33 -3.11
C MET A 185 3.61 -19.74 -4.17
N ILE A 186 4.21 -18.61 -3.85
CA ILE A 186 5.25 -17.97 -4.67
C ILE A 186 6.61 -18.43 -4.16
N ASP A 187 7.06 -19.61 -4.62
CA ASP A 187 8.29 -20.25 -4.18
C ASP A 187 9.55 -19.35 -4.28
N PRO A 188 9.73 -18.54 -5.35
CA PRO A 188 10.89 -17.65 -5.43
C PRO A 188 11.05 -16.67 -4.26
N LEU A 189 9.99 -16.35 -3.54
CA LEU A 189 10.01 -15.45 -2.38
C LEU A 189 10.47 -16.14 -1.08
N MET A 190 10.44 -17.46 -1.04
CA MET A 190 10.79 -18.19 0.16
C MET A 190 12.30 -18.41 0.25
N SER A 191 12.85 -18.19 1.45
CA SER A 191 14.27 -18.41 1.75
C SER A 191 14.57 -19.85 2.13
#